data_2fe62cab43f6ea3f3cd438bac0fe087e
#
_entry.id   2fe62cab43f6ea3f3cd438bac0fe087e
#
_cell.length_a   1.000
_cell.length_b   1.000
_cell.length_c   1.000
_cell.angle_alpha   90.00
_cell.angle_beta   90.00
_cell.angle_gamma   90.00
#
_symmetry.space_group_name_H-M   'P 1'
#
loop_
_entity.id
_entity.type
_entity.pdbx_description
1 polymer ?
#
loop_
_entity_poly.entity_id
_entity_poly.type
_entity_poly.pdbx_seq_one_letter_code
_entity_poly.pdbx_strand_id
1 'polypeptide(L)'
;MNFFDRLFKRKSKASIPPMPSWETIVEIMYDKHLDVFSDEVVKVIYSKDSSMRFVVLKNKKGFFTYQLESIYQYDEDEWKYIGSQDNTLPAMWEPFRGIVGKSVFESIDELLKELKAEPEYKSYFQ
;
A
#
# COMPACT_ATOMS: atom_id res chain seq x y z
N MET A 1 -12.88 35.12 22.84
CA MET A 1 -12.18 33.85 22.56
C MET A 1 -10.76 34.18 22.15
N ASN A 2 -9.79 33.66 22.88
CA ASN A 2 -8.40 33.91 22.54
C ASN A 2 -7.94 33.02 21.38
N PHE A 3 -6.77 33.31 20.86
CA PHE A 3 -6.19 32.56 19.73
C PHE A 3 -6.05 31.06 20.03
N PHE A 4 -5.71 30.73 21.26
CA PHE A 4 -5.50 29.34 21.68
C PHE A 4 -6.80 28.54 21.65
N ASP A 5 -7.90 29.09 22.12
CA ASP A 5 -9.20 28.43 22.09
C ASP A 5 -9.68 28.21 20.66
N ARG A 6 -9.41 29.15 19.76
CA ARG A 6 -9.74 29.03 18.35
C ARG A 6 -8.98 27.88 17.71
N LEU A 7 -7.70 27.75 18.04
CA LEU A 7 -6.86 26.69 17.52
C LEU A 7 -7.33 25.33 17.99
N PHE A 8 -7.69 25.21 19.26
CA PHE A 8 -8.19 23.96 19.83
C PHE A 8 -9.55 23.55 19.25
N LYS A 9 -10.46 24.49 19.14
CA LYS A 9 -11.77 24.21 18.52
C LYS A 9 -11.64 23.82 17.06
N ARG A 10 -10.70 24.44 16.36
CA ARG A 10 -10.43 24.13 14.96
C ARG A 10 -9.91 22.71 14.79
N LYS A 11 -9.02 22.27 15.67
CA LYS A 11 -8.50 20.90 15.66
C LYS A 11 -9.58 19.88 16.00
N SER A 12 -10.46 20.18 16.95
CA SER A 12 -11.48 19.23 17.38
C SER A 12 -12.67 19.14 16.43
N LYS A 13 -12.97 20.20 15.65
CA LYS A 13 -14.15 20.24 14.77
C LYS A 13 -13.87 19.90 13.32
N ALA A 14 -12.69 20.28 12.81
CA ALA A 14 -12.37 20.18 11.39
C ALA A 14 -11.33 19.11 11.10
N SER A 15 -10.91 18.37 12.14
CA SER A 15 -9.67 17.63 12.04
C SER A 15 -9.81 16.21 11.52
N ILE A 16 -11.00 15.61 11.54
CA ILE A 16 -11.16 14.22 11.16
C ILE A 16 -12.20 14.11 10.06
N PRO A 17 -11.77 14.05 8.79
CA PRO A 17 -12.72 13.80 7.71
C PRO A 17 -13.29 12.39 7.84
N PRO A 18 -14.50 12.14 7.30
CA PRO A 18 -15.04 10.79 7.31
C PRO A 18 -14.15 9.85 6.50
N MET A 19 -14.10 8.59 6.91
CA MET A 19 -13.37 7.56 6.18
C MET A 19 -14.00 7.42 4.78
N PRO A 20 -13.21 7.49 3.72
CA PRO A 20 -13.73 7.27 2.37
C PRO A 20 -14.27 5.84 2.20
N SER A 21 -15.09 5.64 1.17
CA SER A 21 -15.53 4.31 0.79
C SER A 21 -14.34 3.44 0.36
N TRP A 22 -14.53 2.13 0.43
CA TRP A 22 -13.47 1.19 0.00
C TRP A 22 -13.03 1.45 -1.45
N GLU A 23 -13.98 1.68 -2.33
CA GLU A 23 -13.71 1.96 -3.73
C GLU A 23 -12.85 3.20 -3.91
N THR A 24 -13.12 4.24 -3.14
CA THR A 24 -12.33 5.47 -3.15
C THR A 24 -10.93 5.23 -2.57
N ILE A 25 -10.84 4.45 -1.50
CA ILE A 25 -9.54 4.10 -0.89
C ILE A 25 -8.66 3.38 -1.91
N VAL A 26 -9.21 2.42 -2.63
CA VAL A 26 -8.46 1.67 -3.65
C VAL A 26 -7.94 2.61 -4.74
N GLU A 27 -8.75 3.57 -5.19
CA GLU A 27 -8.32 4.57 -6.17
C GLU A 27 -7.19 5.45 -5.64
N ILE A 28 -7.33 5.94 -4.40
CA ILE A 28 -6.32 6.79 -3.76
C ILE A 28 -4.98 6.05 -3.65
N MET A 29 -5.03 4.79 -3.26
CA MET A 29 -3.85 3.99 -2.93
C MET A 29 -3.16 3.38 -4.14
N TYR A 30 -3.74 3.46 -5.32
CA TYR A 30 -3.30 2.71 -6.50
C TYR A 30 -1.79 2.75 -6.75
N ASP A 31 -1.18 3.92 -6.73
CA ASP A 31 0.25 4.09 -7.01
C ASP A 31 1.04 4.60 -5.80
N LYS A 32 0.49 4.49 -4.61
CA LYS A 32 1.11 5.02 -3.40
C LYS A 32 2.15 4.07 -2.82
N HIS A 33 3.08 4.61 -2.07
CA HIS A 33 4.08 3.88 -1.28
C HIS A 33 5.00 2.99 -2.12
N LEU A 34 5.27 3.36 -3.37
CA LEU A 34 6.27 2.68 -4.19
C LEU A 34 7.68 3.19 -3.90
N ASP A 35 7.78 4.38 -3.35
CA ASP A 35 9.06 5.02 -3.01
C ASP A 35 9.66 4.52 -1.68
N VAL A 36 8.94 3.68 -0.94
CA VAL A 36 9.45 3.15 0.33
C VAL A 36 10.48 2.03 0.14
N PHE A 37 10.55 1.45 -1.05
CA PHE A 37 11.49 0.37 -1.33
C PHE A 37 12.90 0.92 -1.54
N SER A 38 13.89 0.24 -0.92
CA SER A 38 15.29 0.59 -1.12
C SER A 38 15.82 0.11 -2.48
N ASP A 39 15.22 -0.96 -3.00
CA ASP A 39 15.57 -1.48 -4.34
C ASP A 39 14.71 -0.79 -5.40
N GLU A 40 15.16 -0.90 -6.66
CA GLU A 40 14.45 -0.31 -7.79
C GLU A 40 13.16 -1.06 -8.07
N VAL A 41 12.04 -0.33 -8.15
CA VAL A 41 10.75 -0.90 -8.57
C VAL A 41 10.76 -0.97 -10.11
N VAL A 42 10.76 -2.18 -10.64
CA VAL A 42 10.82 -2.38 -12.11
C VAL A 42 9.47 -2.72 -12.71
N LYS A 43 8.54 -3.25 -11.91
CA LYS A 43 7.20 -3.59 -12.39
C LYS A 43 6.25 -3.68 -11.21
N VAL A 44 4.99 -3.29 -11.42
CA VAL A 44 3.92 -3.47 -10.44
C VAL A 44 2.75 -4.13 -11.15
N ILE A 45 2.23 -5.21 -10.56
CA ILE A 45 1.09 -5.95 -11.11
C ILE A 45 -0.03 -5.88 -10.09
N TYR A 46 -1.16 -5.29 -10.48
CA TYR A 46 -2.32 -5.14 -9.60
C TYR A 46 -3.31 -6.27 -9.77
N SER A 47 -3.98 -6.64 -8.67
CA SER A 47 -5.10 -7.56 -8.71
C SER A 47 -6.27 -6.98 -9.49
N LYS A 48 -7.29 -7.81 -9.77
CA LYS A 48 -8.45 -7.40 -10.55
C LYS A 48 -9.18 -6.19 -9.96
N ASP A 49 -9.28 -6.13 -8.63
CA ASP A 49 -9.92 -5.02 -7.93
C ASP A 49 -8.93 -3.95 -7.45
N SER A 50 -7.65 -4.12 -7.76
CA SER A 50 -6.55 -3.21 -7.37
C SER A 50 -6.31 -3.12 -5.85
N SER A 51 -6.87 -4.03 -5.07
CA SER A 51 -6.65 -4.07 -3.61
C SER A 51 -5.38 -4.80 -3.21
N MET A 52 -4.75 -5.50 -4.14
CA MET A 52 -3.50 -6.22 -3.95
C MET A 52 -2.55 -5.91 -5.10
N ARG A 53 -1.26 -6.07 -4.86
CA ARG A 53 -0.26 -5.88 -5.92
C ARG A 53 0.98 -6.70 -5.66
N PHE A 54 1.61 -7.17 -6.74
CA PHE A 54 2.98 -7.66 -6.71
C PHE A 54 3.91 -6.53 -7.11
N VAL A 55 4.88 -6.23 -6.26
CA VAL A 55 5.93 -5.25 -6.58
C VAL A 55 7.18 -6.03 -6.93
N VAL A 56 7.65 -5.85 -8.16
CA VAL A 56 8.87 -6.51 -8.64
C VAL A 56 10.04 -5.55 -8.48
N LEU A 57 11.06 -6.00 -7.80
CA LEU A 57 12.21 -5.20 -7.40
C LEU A 57 13.49 -5.74 -8.01
N LYS A 58 14.41 -4.84 -8.31
CA LYS A 58 15.74 -5.18 -8.78
C LYS A 58 16.77 -4.64 -7.79
N ASN A 59 17.61 -5.51 -7.25
CA ASN A 59 18.63 -5.10 -6.31
C ASN A 59 19.88 -4.57 -7.03
N LYS A 60 20.84 -4.06 -6.26
CA LYS A 60 22.07 -3.46 -6.80
C LYS A 60 22.95 -4.46 -7.56
N LYS A 61 22.80 -5.75 -7.26
CA LYS A 61 23.54 -6.81 -7.95
C LYS A 61 22.86 -7.26 -9.24
N GLY A 62 21.70 -6.69 -9.56
CA GLY A 62 20.98 -7.03 -10.79
C GLY A 62 20.03 -8.21 -10.68
N PHE A 63 19.79 -8.71 -9.47
CA PHE A 63 18.83 -9.78 -9.24
C PHE A 63 17.43 -9.22 -8.95
N PHE A 64 16.43 -10.03 -9.22
CA PHE A 64 15.02 -9.64 -9.08
C PHE A 64 14.37 -10.37 -7.92
N THR A 65 13.51 -9.66 -7.22
CA THR A 65 12.66 -10.19 -6.16
C THR A 65 11.26 -9.65 -6.34
N TYR A 66 10.28 -10.23 -5.65
CA TYR A 66 8.93 -9.66 -5.63
C TYR A 66 8.35 -9.69 -4.23
N GLN A 67 7.43 -8.79 -3.98
CA GLN A 67 6.69 -8.72 -2.74
C GLN A 67 5.21 -8.61 -3.07
N LEU A 68 4.40 -9.43 -2.41
CA LEU A 68 2.94 -9.32 -2.50
C LEU A 68 2.47 -8.40 -1.40
N GLU A 69 1.66 -7.41 -1.77
CA GLU A 69 1.11 -6.43 -0.83
C GLU A 69 -0.40 -6.36 -0.95
N SER A 70 -1.04 -5.99 0.14
CA SER A 70 -2.47 -5.70 0.19
C SER A 70 -2.71 -4.36 0.86
N ILE A 71 -3.86 -3.75 0.57
CA ILE A 71 -4.26 -2.50 1.21
C ILE A 71 -4.81 -2.82 2.60
N TYR A 72 -4.24 -2.20 3.61
CA TYR A 72 -4.77 -2.20 4.97
C TYR A 72 -5.50 -0.88 5.20
N GLN A 73 -6.82 -0.96 5.33
CA GLN A 73 -7.63 0.19 5.70
C GLN A 73 -7.56 0.39 7.21
N TYR A 74 -7.25 1.62 7.63
CA TYR A 74 -7.24 1.93 9.06
C TYR A 74 -8.61 1.70 9.67
N ASP A 75 -8.63 1.16 10.88
CA ASP A 75 -9.88 1.02 11.63
C ASP A 75 -10.34 2.39 12.15
N GLU A 76 -11.52 2.43 12.77
CA GLU A 76 -12.11 3.69 13.22
C GLU A 76 -11.23 4.42 14.23
N ASP A 77 -10.65 3.69 15.16
CA ASP A 77 -9.80 4.28 16.21
C ASP A 77 -8.48 4.80 15.62
N GLU A 78 -7.86 4.03 14.75
CA GLU A 78 -6.66 4.45 14.04
C GLU A 78 -6.92 5.70 13.22
N TRP A 79 -8.04 5.73 12.50
CA TRP A 79 -8.40 6.88 11.67
C TRP A 79 -8.67 8.14 12.50
N LYS A 80 -9.30 8.00 13.65
CA LYS A 80 -9.51 9.13 14.57
C LYS A 80 -8.18 9.74 15.01
N TYR A 81 -7.18 8.91 15.21
CA TYR A 81 -5.86 9.35 15.65
C TYR A 81 -5.05 9.96 14.50
N ILE A 82 -5.04 9.32 13.33
CA ILE A 82 -4.20 9.68 12.19
C ILE A 82 -4.86 10.75 11.32
N GLY A 83 -6.16 10.67 11.12
CA GLY A 83 -6.89 11.48 10.15
C GLY A 83 -6.93 12.96 10.42
N SER A 84 -6.50 13.38 11.62
CA SER A 84 -6.39 14.80 11.95
C SER A 84 -5.16 15.48 11.35
N GLN A 85 -4.27 14.72 10.77
CA GLN A 85 -3.03 15.23 10.16
C GLN A 85 -3.25 15.57 8.69
N ASP A 86 -2.61 16.63 8.23
CA ASP A 86 -2.69 17.03 6.83
C ASP A 86 -2.07 15.97 5.93
N ASN A 87 -2.70 15.72 4.78
CA ASN A 87 -2.23 14.79 3.76
C ASN A 87 -2.12 13.34 4.21
N THR A 88 -2.91 12.96 5.23
CA THR A 88 -2.93 11.58 5.69
C THR A 88 -3.77 10.72 4.76
N LEU A 89 -3.21 9.59 4.36
CA LEU A 89 -3.93 8.60 3.56
C LEU A 89 -4.79 7.72 4.47
N PRO A 90 -5.96 7.24 3.99
CA PRO A 90 -6.87 6.44 4.81
C PRO A 90 -6.46 4.99 4.97
N ALA A 91 -5.36 4.58 4.37
CA ALA A 91 -4.91 3.21 4.31
C ALA A 91 -3.40 3.15 4.09
N MET A 92 -2.86 1.96 4.11
CA MET A 92 -1.46 1.72 3.78
C MET A 92 -1.32 0.43 2.99
N TRP A 93 -0.25 0.32 2.21
CA TRP A 93 0.15 -0.94 1.61
C TRP A 93 1.01 -1.70 2.61
N GLU A 94 0.73 -2.99 2.78
CA GLU A 94 1.50 -3.83 3.70
C GLU A 94 1.78 -5.19 3.05
N PRO A 95 2.85 -5.88 3.48
CA PRO A 95 3.11 -7.25 3.01
C PRO A 95 1.93 -8.16 3.34
N PHE A 96 1.46 -8.90 2.34
CA PHE A 96 0.32 -9.79 2.52
C PHE A 96 0.73 -10.96 3.42
N ARG A 97 0.06 -11.10 4.54
CA ARG A 97 0.32 -12.13 5.57
C ARG A 97 1.78 -12.15 6.04
N GLY A 98 2.49 -11.03 5.95
CA GLY A 98 3.89 -10.98 6.34
C GLY A 98 4.83 -11.78 5.45
N ILE A 99 4.35 -12.26 4.30
CA ILE A 99 5.17 -13.01 3.37
C ILE A 99 6.01 -12.03 2.56
N VAL A 100 7.31 -12.05 2.81
CA VAL A 100 8.29 -11.35 1.98
C VAL A 100 8.86 -12.40 1.06
N GLY A 101 8.85 -12.15 -0.25
CA GLY A 101 9.45 -13.05 -1.22
C GLY A 101 10.91 -13.26 -0.88
N LYS A 102 11.28 -14.50 -0.61
CA LYS A 102 12.65 -14.86 -0.24
C LYS A 102 13.48 -15.33 -1.42
N SER A 103 12.83 -15.62 -2.53
CA SER A 103 13.50 -16.11 -3.73
C SER A 103 14.07 -14.97 -4.54
N VAL A 104 15.26 -15.18 -5.06
CA VAL A 104 15.99 -14.22 -5.87
C VAL A 104 16.13 -14.83 -7.27
N PHE A 105 15.82 -14.05 -8.30
CA PHE A 105 15.80 -14.51 -9.68
C PHE A 105 16.80 -13.73 -10.52
N GLU A 106 17.41 -14.41 -11.48
CA GLU A 106 18.37 -13.79 -12.39
C GLU A 106 17.67 -13.03 -13.53
N SER A 107 16.43 -13.38 -13.84
CA SER A 107 15.67 -12.73 -14.89
C SER A 107 14.23 -12.43 -14.47
N ILE A 108 13.63 -11.42 -15.11
CA ILE A 108 12.22 -11.10 -14.91
C ILE A 108 11.33 -12.26 -15.38
N ASP A 109 11.69 -12.93 -16.47
CA ASP A 109 10.88 -14.02 -17.01
C ASP A 109 10.77 -15.18 -16.02
N GLU A 110 11.86 -15.55 -15.37
CA GLU A 110 11.84 -16.57 -14.32
C GLU A 110 10.98 -16.13 -13.14
N LEU A 111 11.14 -14.88 -12.71
CA LEU A 111 10.37 -14.32 -11.62
C LEU A 111 8.87 -14.33 -11.93
N LEU A 112 8.47 -13.88 -13.11
CA LEU A 112 7.06 -13.84 -13.50
C LEU A 112 6.45 -15.23 -13.56
N LYS A 113 7.21 -16.22 -14.01
CA LYS A 113 6.76 -17.61 -14.03
C LYS A 113 6.44 -18.10 -12.61
N GLU A 114 7.35 -17.84 -11.68
CA GLU A 114 7.18 -18.22 -10.29
C GLU A 114 6.04 -17.46 -9.64
N LEU A 115 5.96 -16.15 -9.86
CA LEU A 115 4.91 -15.29 -9.34
C LEU A 115 3.53 -15.76 -9.79
N LYS A 116 3.39 -16.12 -11.07
CA LYS A 116 2.10 -16.59 -11.60
C LYS A 116 1.70 -17.97 -11.08
N ALA A 117 2.64 -18.71 -10.51
CA ALA A 117 2.35 -19.98 -9.86
C ALA A 117 1.86 -19.84 -8.42
N GLU A 118 1.95 -18.65 -7.84
CA GLU A 118 1.46 -18.37 -6.49
C GLU A 118 -0.06 -18.56 -6.40
N PRO A 119 -0.58 -19.18 -5.32
CA PRO A 119 -2.02 -19.34 -5.14
C PRO A 119 -2.77 -18.01 -5.19
N GLU A 120 -2.19 -16.95 -4.61
CA GLU A 120 -2.78 -15.62 -4.58
C GLU A 120 -2.92 -15.04 -5.98
N TYR A 121 -1.95 -15.31 -6.88
CA TYR A 121 -2.05 -14.85 -8.26
C TYR A 121 -3.28 -15.47 -8.94
N LYS A 122 -3.47 -16.76 -8.79
CA LYS A 122 -4.61 -17.48 -9.38
C LYS A 122 -5.94 -17.00 -8.80
N SER A 123 -5.97 -16.69 -7.51
CA SER A 123 -7.20 -16.28 -6.82
C SER A 123 -7.60 -14.84 -7.09
N TYR A 124 -6.64 -13.92 -7.17
CA TYR A 124 -6.94 -12.48 -7.16
C TYR A 124 -6.48 -11.73 -8.40
N PHE A 125 -5.57 -12.28 -9.20
CA PHE A 125 -4.97 -11.56 -10.33
C PHE A 125 -5.40 -12.11 -11.69
N GLN A 126 -5.92 -13.30 -11.70
CA GLN A 126 -6.32 -13.99 -12.94
C GLN A 126 -7.73 -13.69 -13.39
#